data_1b55adcdd668ddfef2bc8b0c7dd8246e
#
_entry.id   1b55adcdd668ddfef2bc8b0c7dd8246e
#
_cell.length_a   1.000
_cell.length_b   1.000
_cell.length_c   1.000
_cell.angle_alpha   90.00
_cell.angle_beta   90.00
_cell.angle_gamma   90.00
#
_symmetry.space_group_name_H-M   'P 1'
#
loop_
_entity.id
_entity.type
_entity.pdbx_description
1 polymer ?
#
loop_
_entity_poly.entity_id
_entity_poly.type
_entity_poly.pdbx_seq_one_letter_code
_entity_poly.pdbx_strand_id
1 'polypeptide(L)'
;MTTATEALRFDPYDYDLHEDPYPLYRRLRDEAPVHHAETDDLWVISRHADVFAALRDDVTFSNQMGVSLDKSAWNPHAHRVMSFLALDGDRQTRIRKLVSAAFTPRRVRELEPSVQLLTDRYLDATLARNAADGEADWIAELAGKLPMDVISEMMGVPDADRDEVRRLADLVVHREAGLRDVPPAGMEAALELISYYAEMVAQRQRQQTDDLTTALTLAEIDGDRLEDHEVIAFLFLMVVAGNETTTKLLGNSLFHLGAHPEQRARVLAAADDPEPLVVPWIEETLRHDTSSQMIARYVTRDVDLRGVTIPAGAKALLLLGSANRDERVFSDPTRFDVGRGKDELSQILSFGTGRHFCLGANLARLEARVVLNGLVRRVADFTVHHDRAVRVHSTSVRGFAELPVSFTPRLGGA
;
A
#
# COMPACT_ATOMS: atom_id res chain seq x y z
N MET A 1 -26.02 0.01 -37.07
CA MET A 1 -26.43 0.62 -35.76
C MET A 1 -25.14 0.96 -35.04
N THR A 2 -24.72 2.20 -35.09
CA THR A 2 -23.60 2.73 -34.28
C THR A 2 -24.10 2.77 -32.83
N THR A 3 -23.65 1.84 -32.02
CA THR A 3 -23.81 1.95 -30.56
C THR A 3 -23.18 3.26 -30.15
N ALA A 4 -23.97 4.18 -29.60
CA ALA A 4 -23.44 5.38 -28.97
C ALA A 4 -22.43 4.92 -27.92
N THR A 5 -21.16 5.27 -28.08
CA THR A 5 -20.12 4.99 -27.07
C THR A 5 -20.55 5.76 -25.82
N GLU A 6 -20.82 5.05 -24.77
CA GLU A 6 -21.18 5.65 -23.47
C GLU A 6 -20.12 6.66 -23.08
N ALA A 7 -20.53 7.87 -22.67
CA ALA A 7 -19.61 8.92 -22.31
C ALA A 7 -18.64 8.45 -21.24
N LEU A 8 -17.35 8.76 -21.40
CA LEU A 8 -16.32 8.38 -20.43
C LEU A 8 -16.56 9.15 -19.13
N ARG A 9 -16.91 8.45 -18.07
CA ARG A 9 -17.13 9.02 -16.74
C ARG A 9 -16.16 8.36 -15.75
N PHE A 10 -15.47 9.17 -14.97
CA PHE A 10 -14.63 8.73 -13.88
C PHE A 10 -15.13 9.34 -12.57
N ASP A 11 -15.52 8.48 -11.62
CA ASP A 11 -15.88 8.85 -10.25
C ASP A 11 -15.05 7.98 -9.30
N PRO A 12 -14.08 8.55 -8.58
CA PRO A 12 -13.21 7.78 -7.68
C PRO A 12 -13.94 7.23 -6.43
N TYR A 13 -15.20 7.62 -6.22
CA TYR A 13 -16.04 7.15 -5.11
C TYR A 13 -17.07 6.11 -5.54
N ASP A 14 -17.08 5.75 -6.83
CA ASP A 14 -17.97 4.73 -7.37
C ASP A 14 -17.54 3.33 -6.92
N TYR A 15 -18.46 2.59 -6.31
CA TYR A 15 -18.22 1.24 -5.82
C TYR A 15 -18.00 0.23 -6.96
N ASP A 16 -18.66 0.42 -8.11
CA ASP A 16 -18.41 -0.42 -9.28
C ASP A 16 -16.97 -0.24 -9.78
N LEU A 17 -16.43 1.00 -9.70
CA LEU A 17 -15.02 1.26 -9.98
C LEU A 17 -14.11 0.56 -8.95
N HIS A 18 -14.50 0.51 -7.69
CA HIS A 18 -13.72 -0.20 -6.67
C HIS A 18 -13.75 -1.72 -6.88
N GLU A 19 -14.83 -2.29 -7.42
CA GLU A 19 -14.93 -3.71 -7.73
C GLU A 19 -14.03 -4.11 -8.92
N ASP A 20 -14.07 -3.38 -10.04
CA ASP A 20 -13.18 -3.60 -11.18
C ASP A 20 -12.85 -2.31 -11.95
N PRO A 21 -11.74 -1.62 -11.63
CA PRO A 21 -11.36 -0.36 -12.27
C PRO A 21 -10.76 -0.55 -13.67
N TYR A 22 -10.30 -1.75 -14.01
CA TYR A 22 -9.41 -1.98 -15.15
C TYR A 22 -10.07 -1.77 -16.50
N PRO A 23 -11.35 -2.09 -16.76
CA PRO A 23 -12.03 -1.76 -18.00
C PRO A 23 -12.07 -0.25 -18.25
N LEU A 24 -12.40 0.55 -17.20
CA LEU A 24 -12.40 2.01 -17.30
C LEU A 24 -10.98 2.57 -17.47
N TYR A 25 -9.98 2.02 -16.74
CA TYR A 25 -8.58 2.43 -16.90
C TYR A 25 -8.06 2.20 -18.33
N ARG A 26 -8.44 1.09 -18.97
CA ARG A 26 -8.11 0.84 -20.37
C ARG A 26 -8.71 1.90 -21.28
N ARG A 27 -10.00 2.19 -21.13
CA ARG A 27 -10.67 3.24 -21.90
C ARG A 27 -10.01 4.61 -21.70
N LEU A 28 -9.65 4.97 -20.45
CA LEU A 28 -8.92 6.21 -20.18
C LEU A 28 -7.59 6.25 -20.93
N ARG A 29 -6.78 5.18 -20.89
CA ARG A 29 -5.51 5.13 -21.64
C ARG A 29 -5.66 5.29 -23.14
N ASP A 30 -6.73 4.75 -23.70
CA ASP A 30 -6.96 4.74 -25.15
C ASP A 30 -7.64 6.01 -25.64
N GLU A 31 -8.74 6.44 -25.00
CA GLU A 31 -9.63 7.50 -25.45
C GLU A 31 -9.26 8.88 -24.89
N ALA A 32 -8.89 8.96 -23.58
CA ALA A 32 -8.62 10.21 -22.88
C ALA A 32 -7.52 10.01 -21.79
N PRO A 33 -6.25 9.87 -22.19
CA PRO A 33 -5.16 9.58 -21.24
C PRO A 33 -4.92 10.70 -20.22
N VAL A 34 -5.36 11.90 -20.50
CA VAL A 34 -5.54 13.02 -19.58
C VAL A 34 -7.02 13.38 -19.64
N HIS A 35 -7.75 13.09 -18.56
CA HIS A 35 -9.20 13.24 -18.49
C HIS A 35 -9.60 14.21 -17.37
N HIS A 36 -10.48 15.16 -17.66
CA HIS A 36 -11.08 16.02 -16.65
C HIS A 36 -12.40 15.42 -16.16
N ALA A 37 -12.41 14.93 -14.93
CA ALA A 37 -13.61 14.46 -14.24
C ALA A 37 -14.33 15.67 -13.60
N GLU A 38 -15.27 16.26 -14.37
CA GLU A 38 -15.91 17.54 -14.03
C GLU A 38 -16.65 17.53 -12.69
N THR A 39 -17.26 16.39 -12.32
CA THR A 39 -18.08 16.28 -11.11
C THR A 39 -17.26 16.58 -9.83
N ASP A 40 -16.01 16.15 -9.78
CA ASP A 40 -15.14 16.32 -8.61
C ASP A 40 -13.95 17.25 -8.89
N ASP A 41 -13.94 17.88 -10.08
CA ASP A 41 -12.87 18.76 -10.58
C ASP A 41 -11.49 18.11 -10.44
N LEU A 42 -11.37 16.86 -10.95
CA LEU A 42 -10.15 16.06 -10.89
C LEU A 42 -9.57 15.87 -12.29
N TRP A 43 -8.27 16.00 -12.41
CA TRP A 43 -7.51 15.72 -13.62
C TRP A 43 -6.85 14.35 -13.53
N VAL A 44 -7.35 13.39 -14.30
CA VAL A 44 -6.93 11.98 -14.22
C VAL A 44 -5.86 11.69 -15.25
N ILE A 45 -4.72 11.16 -14.85
CA ILE A 45 -3.59 10.79 -15.71
C ILE A 45 -3.43 9.26 -15.65
N SER A 46 -3.55 8.58 -16.81
CA SER A 46 -3.75 7.13 -16.85
C SER A 46 -2.63 6.32 -17.52
N ARG A 47 -1.84 6.89 -18.46
CA ARG A 47 -0.78 6.18 -19.18
C ARG A 47 0.50 6.08 -18.34
N HIS A 48 1.20 4.96 -18.44
CA HIS A 48 2.43 4.71 -17.69
C HIS A 48 3.48 5.82 -17.85
N ALA A 49 3.79 6.23 -19.09
CA ALA A 49 4.82 7.24 -19.34
C ALA A 49 4.48 8.59 -18.68
N ASP A 50 3.20 8.98 -18.69
CA ASP A 50 2.73 10.24 -18.12
C ASP A 50 2.71 10.18 -16.58
N VAL A 51 2.22 9.07 -16.01
CA VAL A 51 2.26 8.82 -14.56
C VAL A 51 3.70 8.77 -14.06
N PHE A 52 4.59 8.07 -14.76
CA PHE A 52 6.02 8.02 -14.43
C PHE A 52 6.67 9.41 -14.44
N ALA A 53 6.39 10.21 -15.46
CA ALA A 53 6.92 11.58 -15.56
C ALA A 53 6.38 12.47 -14.43
N ALA A 54 5.07 12.43 -14.16
CA ALA A 54 4.42 13.21 -13.10
C ALA A 54 4.93 12.83 -11.69
N LEU A 55 5.20 11.56 -11.43
CA LEU A 55 5.79 11.09 -10.16
C LEU A 55 7.20 11.62 -9.90
N ARG A 56 7.93 12.03 -10.94
CA ARG A 56 9.30 12.52 -10.87
C ARG A 56 9.42 14.05 -10.94
N ASP A 57 8.36 14.72 -11.34
CA ASP A 57 8.27 16.19 -11.41
C ASP A 57 7.53 16.73 -10.18
N ASP A 58 8.20 16.73 -9.03
CA ASP A 58 7.69 17.27 -7.77
C ASP A 58 7.56 18.80 -7.78
N VAL A 59 8.11 19.48 -8.79
CA VAL A 59 7.95 20.93 -8.99
C VAL A 59 6.59 21.25 -9.59
N THR A 60 6.15 20.49 -10.60
CA THR A 60 4.84 20.68 -11.27
C THR A 60 3.73 19.93 -10.55
N PHE A 61 3.98 18.67 -10.16
CA PHE A 61 3.02 17.78 -9.49
C PHE A 61 3.39 17.59 -8.03
N SER A 62 3.10 18.60 -7.23
CA SER A 62 3.52 18.75 -5.84
C SER A 62 2.72 17.89 -4.88
N ASN A 63 3.37 17.44 -3.81
CA ASN A 63 2.74 16.74 -2.67
C ASN A 63 2.29 17.72 -1.54
N GLN A 64 2.56 19.01 -1.66
CA GLN A 64 2.37 19.98 -0.56
C GLN A 64 0.96 20.06 0.03
N MET A 65 -0.05 19.64 -0.73
CA MET A 65 -1.44 19.59 -0.26
C MET A 65 -1.83 18.21 0.31
N GLY A 66 -0.91 17.24 0.31
CA GLY A 66 -1.17 15.84 0.60
C GLY A 66 -1.33 15.00 -0.66
N VAL A 67 -1.67 13.70 -0.48
CA VAL A 67 -1.76 12.72 -1.56
C VAL A 67 -3.10 12.00 -1.62
N SER A 68 -4.04 12.35 -0.71
CA SER A 68 -5.38 11.79 -0.58
C SER A 68 -6.42 12.62 -1.33
N LEU A 69 -7.56 12.01 -1.64
CA LEU A 69 -8.76 12.71 -2.12
C LEU A 69 -9.64 13.27 -1.00
N ASP A 70 -9.46 12.80 0.24
CA ASP A 70 -10.23 13.26 1.40
C ASP A 70 -10.06 14.77 1.58
N LYS A 71 -11.18 15.49 1.75
CA LYS A 71 -11.18 16.95 1.82
C LYS A 71 -10.43 17.46 3.05
N SER A 72 -10.61 16.79 4.19
CA SER A 72 -9.92 17.11 5.45
C SER A 72 -8.40 16.92 5.38
N ALA A 73 -7.93 15.92 4.60
CA ALA A 73 -6.52 15.62 4.42
C ALA A 73 -5.85 16.46 3.32
N TRP A 74 -6.63 17.10 2.45
CA TRP A 74 -6.13 17.93 1.34
C TRP A 74 -6.00 19.40 1.76
N ASN A 75 -4.86 19.75 2.34
CA ASN A 75 -4.59 21.10 2.81
C ASN A 75 -3.07 21.39 2.92
N PRO A 76 -2.63 22.67 2.96
CA PRO A 76 -1.21 23.03 3.00
C PRO A 76 -0.48 22.63 4.31
N HIS A 77 -1.19 22.11 5.29
CA HIS A 77 -0.64 21.63 6.55
C HIS A 77 -0.61 20.09 6.64
N ALA A 78 -0.93 19.38 5.56
CA ALA A 78 -0.94 17.91 5.51
C ALA A 78 0.39 17.30 6.02
N HIS A 79 1.53 17.97 5.84
CA HIS A 79 2.84 17.53 6.34
C HIS A 79 2.92 17.37 7.87
N ARG A 80 2.01 18.01 8.64
CA ARG A 80 1.99 17.88 10.10
C ARG A 80 1.55 16.48 10.58
N VAL A 81 0.88 15.73 9.71
CA VAL A 81 0.45 14.35 9.96
C VAL A 81 1.07 13.36 8.97
N MET A 82 1.34 13.80 7.73
CA MET A 82 1.89 12.95 6.67
C MET A 82 3.41 13.13 6.48
N SER A 83 4.08 13.85 7.40
CA SER A 83 5.54 14.01 7.41
C SER A 83 6.08 14.42 6.02
N PHE A 84 7.23 13.87 5.61
CA PHE A 84 7.88 14.14 4.33
C PHE A 84 7.04 13.74 3.09
N LEU A 85 6.01 12.89 3.25
CA LEU A 85 5.14 12.50 2.15
C LEU A 85 4.36 13.69 1.58
N ALA A 86 3.98 14.67 2.44
CA ALA A 86 3.27 15.89 2.05
C ALA A 86 4.21 17.12 2.00
N LEU A 87 5.43 16.91 1.59
CA LEU A 87 6.46 17.95 1.38
C LEU A 87 7.18 17.73 0.06
N ASP A 88 7.77 18.77 -0.49
CA ASP A 88 8.61 18.74 -1.69
C ASP A 88 9.97 19.43 -1.45
N GLY A 89 10.85 19.34 -2.45
CA GLY A 89 12.12 20.06 -2.48
C GLY A 89 13.04 19.74 -1.30
N ASP A 90 13.71 20.78 -0.78
CA ASP A 90 14.74 20.63 0.26
C ASP A 90 14.17 20.18 1.61
N ARG A 91 12.96 20.63 1.97
CA ARG A 91 12.31 20.20 3.22
C ARG A 91 12.01 18.72 3.21
N GLN A 92 11.46 18.19 2.11
CA GLN A 92 11.23 16.76 1.91
C GLN A 92 12.54 15.98 2.00
N THR A 93 13.58 16.45 1.28
CA THR A 93 14.88 15.79 1.23
C THR A 93 15.55 15.74 2.60
N ARG A 94 15.45 16.82 3.37
CA ARG A 94 15.97 16.90 4.75
C ARG A 94 15.35 15.83 5.65
N ILE A 95 14.03 15.84 5.78
CA ILE A 95 13.33 14.90 6.67
C ILE A 95 13.55 13.46 6.18
N ARG A 96 13.39 13.21 4.87
CA ARG A 96 13.60 11.89 4.29
C ARG A 96 15.01 11.35 4.56
N LYS A 97 16.05 12.19 4.48
CA LYS A 97 17.43 11.77 4.77
C LYS A 97 17.57 11.32 6.22
N LEU A 98 17.03 12.11 7.17
CA LEU A 98 17.06 11.80 8.60
C LEU A 98 16.30 10.51 8.94
N VAL A 99 15.06 10.34 8.45
CA VAL A 99 14.29 9.13 8.69
C VAL A 99 14.90 7.90 8.00
N SER A 100 15.51 8.06 6.81
CA SER A 100 16.19 6.96 6.11
C SER A 100 17.43 6.48 6.84
N ALA A 101 18.11 7.34 7.61
CA ALA A 101 19.23 6.95 8.46
C ALA A 101 18.76 6.00 9.60
N ALA A 102 17.55 6.19 10.10
CA ALA A 102 16.95 5.29 11.08
C ALA A 102 16.29 4.05 10.42
N PHE A 103 15.87 4.14 9.15
CA PHE A 103 15.16 3.10 8.40
C PHE A 103 16.01 2.54 7.25
N THR A 104 17.14 1.92 7.59
CA THR A 104 18.09 1.40 6.59
C THR A 104 17.71 0.01 6.06
N PRO A 105 18.14 -0.39 4.84
CA PRO A 105 17.98 -1.76 4.34
C PRO A 105 18.58 -2.83 5.26
N ARG A 106 19.60 -2.48 6.04
CA ARG A 106 20.17 -3.37 7.06
C ARG A 106 19.19 -3.61 8.19
N ARG A 107 18.61 -2.54 8.78
CA ARG A 107 17.59 -2.67 9.83
C ARG A 107 16.36 -3.43 9.36
N VAL A 108 15.94 -3.23 8.11
CA VAL A 108 14.83 -4.01 7.55
C VAL A 108 15.17 -5.51 7.51
N ARG A 109 16.40 -5.89 7.13
CA ARG A 109 16.80 -7.30 7.16
C ARG A 109 16.90 -7.85 8.60
N GLU A 110 17.28 -7.04 9.56
CA GLU A 110 17.34 -7.43 10.98
C GLU A 110 15.95 -7.73 11.55
N LEU A 111 14.85 -7.28 10.91
CA LEU A 111 13.48 -7.64 11.28
C LEU A 111 13.05 -9.03 10.78
N GLU A 112 13.78 -9.66 9.87
CA GLU A 112 13.35 -10.94 9.28
C GLU A 112 13.06 -12.03 10.32
N PRO A 113 13.86 -12.24 11.39
CA PRO A 113 13.53 -13.22 12.42
C PRO A 113 12.21 -12.93 13.15
N SER A 114 11.92 -11.66 13.41
CA SER A 114 10.68 -11.21 14.05
C SER A 114 9.47 -11.41 13.13
N VAL A 115 9.60 -11.00 11.86
CA VAL A 115 8.59 -11.25 10.83
C VAL A 115 8.33 -12.75 10.66
N GLN A 116 9.38 -13.59 10.72
CA GLN A 116 9.23 -15.05 10.67
C GLN A 116 8.43 -15.57 11.87
N LEU A 117 8.76 -15.13 13.09
CA LEU A 117 8.06 -15.53 14.31
C LEU A 117 6.57 -15.17 14.26
N LEU A 118 6.25 -13.95 13.85
CA LEU A 118 4.87 -13.50 13.68
C LEU A 118 4.16 -14.28 12.58
N THR A 119 4.85 -14.54 11.46
CA THR A 119 4.32 -15.35 10.35
C THR A 119 3.98 -16.75 10.83
N ASP A 120 4.88 -17.41 11.55
CA ASP A 120 4.67 -18.76 12.07
C ASP A 120 3.45 -18.81 12.99
N ARG A 121 3.38 -17.87 13.95
CA ARG A 121 2.24 -17.73 14.87
C ARG A 121 0.91 -17.56 14.15
N TYR A 122 0.85 -16.67 13.16
CA TYR A 122 -0.41 -16.38 12.45
C TYR A 122 -0.78 -17.47 11.45
N LEU A 123 0.19 -18.09 10.77
CA LEU A 123 -0.08 -19.26 9.92
C LEU A 123 -0.60 -20.45 10.72
N ASP A 124 -0.02 -20.73 11.90
CA ASP A 124 -0.48 -21.79 12.79
C ASP A 124 -1.94 -21.54 13.23
N ALA A 125 -2.26 -20.31 13.63
CA ALA A 125 -3.62 -19.94 14.00
C ALA A 125 -4.60 -20.06 12.81
N THR A 126 -4.21 -19.61 11.62
CA THR A 126 -5.01 -19.71 10.39
C THR A 126 -5.29 -21.17 10.02
N LEU A 127 -4.26 -22.02 10.07
CA LEU A 127 -4.41 -23.46 9.76
C LEU A 127 -5.22 -24.19 10.83
N ALA A 128 -5.10 -23.81 12.11
CA ALA A 128 -5.92 -24.37 13.18
C ALA A 128 -7.41 -23.97 13.01
N ARG A 129 -7.68 -22.71 12.64
CA ARG A 129 -9.04 -22.25 12.32
C ARG A 129 -9.60 -23.03 11.13
N ASN A 130 -8.84 -23.16 10.05
CA ASN A 130 -9.23 -23.95 8.88
C ASN A 130 -9.50 -25.42 9.24
N ALA A 131 -8.73 -26.03 10.13
CA ALA A 131 -8.97 -27.42 10.57
C ALA A 131 -10.25 -27.57 11.39
N ALA A 132 -10.63 -26.53 12.15
CA ALA A 132 -11.85 -26.52 12.96
C ALA A 132 -13.12 -26.25 12.13
N ASP A 133 -13.07 -25.26 11.23
CA ASP A 133 -14.25 -24.71 10.55
C ASP A 133 -14.30 -25.07 9.05
N GLY A 134 -13.25 -25.72 8.49
CA GLY A 134 -13.15 -26.07 7.07
C GLY A 134 -12.58 -24.93 6.21
N GLU A 135 -12.48 -23.73 6.77
CA GLU A 135 -11.95 -22.52 6.13
C GLU A 135 -11.42 -21.52 7.16
N ALA A 136 -10.68 -20.52 6.69
CA ALA A 136 -10.26 -19.37 7.50
C ALA A 136 -10.35 -18.10 6.67
N ASP A 137 -10.63 -16.96 7.30
CA ASP A 137 -10.49 -15.66 6.66
C ASP A 137 -9.01 -15.22 6.68
N TRP A 138 -8.39 -15.18 5.50
CA TRP A 138 -6.99 -14.82 5.35
C TRP A 138 -6.68 -13.40 5.85
N ILE A 139 -7.61 -12.45 5.69
CA ILE A 139 -7.43 -11.08 6.14
C ILE A 139 -7.51 -11.01 7.66
N ALA A 140 -8.59 -11.54 8.24
CA ALA A 140 -8.84 -11.48 9.68
C ALA A 140 -7.81 -12.27 10.50
N GLU A 141 -7.33 -13.42 9.99
CA GLU A 141 -6.43 -14.28 10.76
C GLU A 141 -4.95 -13.95 10.59
N LEU A 142 -4.51 -13.42 9.44
CA LEU A 142 -3.10 -13.16 9.17
C LEU A 142 -2.82 -11.80 8.54
N ALA A 143 -3.36 -11.55 7.34
CA ALA A 143 -2.89 -10.44 6.51
C ALA A 143 -3.18 -9.06 7.13
N GLY A 144 -4.27 -8.91 7.88
CA GLY A 144 -4.64 -7.69 8.59
C GLY A 144 -3.90 -7.48 9.92
N LYS A 145 -3.27 -8.52 10.46
CA LYS A 145 -2.57 -8.45 11.76
C LYS A 145 -1.06 -8.25 11.62
N LEU A 146 -0.44 -9.06 10.76
CA LEU A 146 1.02 -9.14 10.68
C LEU A 146 1.71 -7.81 10.36
N PRO A 147 1.31 -7.03 9.34
CA PRO A 147 2.01 -5.79 9.02
C PRO A 147 1.96 -4.77 10.15
N MET A 148 0.82 -4.69 10.85
CA MET A 148 0.67 -3.78 11.97
C MET A 148 1.54 -4.18 13.16
N ASP A 149 1.64 -5.48 13.47
CA ASP A 149 2.49 -5.97 14.55
C ASP A 149 3.97 -5.75 14.23
N VAL A 150 4.40 -5.97 12.98
CA VAL A 150 5.78 -5.68 12.54
C VAL A 150 6.11 -4.20 12.72
N ILE A 151 5.23 -3.29 12.28
CA ILE A 151 5.43 -1.85 12.44
C ILE A 151 5.44 -1.46 13.92
N SER A 152 4.50 -1.98 14.71
CA SER A 152 4.40 -1.70 16.15
C SER A 152 5.65 -2.14 16.90
N GLU A 153 6.15 -3.34 16.61
CA GLU A 153 7.40 -3.85 17.20
C GLU A 153 8.60 -2.99 16.82
N MET A 154 8.71 -2.65 15.53
CA MET A 154 9.80 -1.81 15.04
C MET A 154 9.79 -0.42 15.71
N MET A 155 8.60 0.19 15.90
CA MET A 155 8.46 1.48 16.56
C MET A 155 8.65 1.43 18.08
N GLY A 156 8.63 0.24 18.69
CA GLY A 156 8.72 0.04 20.13
C GLY A 156 7.39 0.22 20.87
N VAL A 157 6.26 -0.04 20.20
CA VAL A 157 4.94 -0.10 20.84
C VAL A 157 4.88 -1.31 21.75
N PRO A 158 4.58 -1.16 23.04
CA PRO A 158 4.43 -2.29 23.98
C PRO A 158 3.36 -3.28 23.51
N ASP A 159 3.59 -4.58 23.78
CA ASP A 159 2.63 -5.63 23.39
C ASP A 159 1.22 -5.37 23.89
N ALA A 160 1.09 -4.82 25.10
CA ALA A 160 -0.21 -4.51 25.71
C ALA A 160 -1.01 -3.43 24.94
N ASP A 161 -0.33 -2.58 24.17
CA ASP A 161 -0.95 -1.45 23.46
C ASP A 161 -1.22 -1.77 21.99
N ARG A 162 -0.65 -2.87 21.43
CA ARG A 162 -0.69 -3.17 19.99
C ARG A 162 -2.09 -3.35 19.45
N ASP A 163 -2.99 -3.99 20.21
CA ASP A 163 -4.38 -4.18 19.78
C ASP A 163 -5.14 -2.84 19.68
N GLU A 164 -4.90 -1.93 20.62
CA GLU A 164 -5.52 -0.60 20.61
C GLU A 164 -4.94 0.27 19.48
N VAL A 165 -3.61 0.26 19.30
CA VAL A 165 -2.97 0.99 18.19
C VAL A 165 -3.48 0.46 16.83
N ARG A 166 -3.68 -0.86 16.68
CA ARG A 166 -4.27 -1.45 15.47
C ARG A 166 -5.71 -0.98 15.26
N ARG A 167 -6.55 -1.05 16.30
CA ARG A 167 -7.94 -0.57 16.25
C ARG A 167 -8.03 0.89 15.81
N LEU A 168 -7.20 1.75 16.36
CA LEU A 168 -7.14 3.17 15.99
C LEU A 168 -6.66 3.36 14.55
N ALA A 169 -5.63 2.61 14.12
CA ALA A 169 -5.13 2.64 12.75
C ALA A 169 -6.21 2.25 11.73
N ASP A 170 -6.97 1.19 12.02
CA ASP A 170 -8.07 0.72 11.16
C ASP A 170 -9.17 1.78 11.04
N LEU A 171 -9.51 2.48 12.13
CA LEU A 171 -10.48 3.59 12.09
C LEU A 171 -10.01 4.77 11.24
N VAL A 172 -8.72 5.11 11.27
CA VAL A 172 -8.16 6.22 10.45
C VAL A 172 -8.31 5.94 8.96
N VAL A 173 -8.13 4.68 8.54
CA VAL A 173 -8.19 4.30 7.13
C VAL A 173 -9.59 3.87 6.68
N HIS A 174 -10.49 3.57 7.61
CA HIS A 174 -11.87 3.19 7.32
C HIS A 174 -12.61 4.29 6.55
N ARG A 175 -13.45 3.89 5.58
CA ARG A 175 -14.33 4.80 4.84
C ARG A 175 -15.77 4.27 4.88
N GLU A 176 -16.71 5.20 4.95
CA GLU A 176 -18.14 4.92 5.03
C GLU A 176 -18.83 5.20 3.69
N ALA A 177 -19.81 4.38 3.36
CA ALA A 177 -20.62 4.54 2.16
C ALA A 177 -21.29 5.93 2.12
N GLY A 178 -21.13 6.64 0.99
CA GLY A 178 -21.71 7.96 0.79
C GLY A 178 -20.95 9.12 1.44
N LEU A 179 -19.91 8.86 2.25
CA LEU A 179 -19.04 9.88 2.83
C LEU A 179 -17.78 10.07 1.98
N ARG A 180 -17.58 11.27 1.47
CA ARG A 180 -16.41 11.64 0.61
C ARG A 180 -15.30 12.32 1.43
N ASP A 181 -15.09 11.85 2.67
CA ASP A 181 -14.07 12.36 3.60
C ASP A 181 -13.77 11.32 4.68
N VAL A 182 -12.81 11.61 5.56
CA VAL A 182 -12.53 10.80 6.75
C VAL A 182 -13.73 10.85 7.69
N PRO A 183 -14.26 9.70 8.15
CA PRO A 183 -15.34 9.67 9.13
C PRO A 183 -14.94 10.33 10.46
N PRO A 184 -15.91 10.87 11.25
CA PRO A 184 -15.61 11.45 12.56
C PRO A 184 -14.82 10.53 13.48
N ALA A 185 -15.16 9.23 13.53
CA ALA A 185 -14.43 8.23 14.32
C ALA A 185 -12.96 8.09 13.86
N GLY A 186 -12.70 8.21 12.57
CA GLY A 186 -11.34 8.20 12.02
C GLY A 186 -10.54 9.44 12.41
N MET A 187 -11.18 10.61 12.47
CA MET A 187 -10.55 11.84 12.94
C MET A 187 -10.21 11.79 14.44
N GLU A 188 -11.11 11.25 15.27
CA GLU A 188 -10.87 11.02 16.69
C GLU A 188 -9.71 10.05 16.91
N ALA A 189 -9.72 8.90 16.20
CA ALA A 189 -8.65 7.92 16.25
C ALA A 189 -7.29 8.50 15.82
N ALA A 190 -7.26 9.39 14.82
CA ALA A 190 -6.03 10.07 14.40
C ALA A 190 -5.47 10.96 15.52
N LEU A 191 -6.32 11.70 16.24
CA LEU A 191 -5.91 12.53 17.38
C LEU A 191 -5.38 11.67 18.54
N GLU A 192 -6.03 10.55 18.83
CA GLU A 192 -5.58 9.60 19.87
C GLU A 192 -4.22 9.01 19.54
N LEU A 193 -3.99 8.56 18.27
CA LEU A 193 -2.70 8.08 17.82
C LEU A 193 -1.60 9.14 17.91
N ILE A 194 -1.89 10.37 17.50
CA ILE A 194 -0.92 11.48 17.61
C ILE A 194 -0.56 11.73 19.09
N SER A 195 -1.53 11.72 19.99
CA SER A 195 -1.31 11.87 21.43
C SER A 195 -0.46 10.72 21.98
N TYR A 196 -0.79 9.48 21.63
CA TYR A 196 -0.03 8.27 22.00
C TYR A 196 1.44 8.38 21.58
N TYR A 197 1.69 8.76 20.31
CA TYR A 197 3.07 8.90 19.83
C TYR A 197 3.81 10.09 20.45
N ALA A 198 3.12 11.17 20.80
CA ALA A 198 3.73 12.27 21.53
C ALA A 198 4.23 11.82 22.92
N GLU A 199 3.44 11.03 23.64
CA GLU A 199 3.83 10.45 24.93
C GLU A 199 5.00 9.47 24.77
N MET A 200 4.96 8.61 23.75
CA MET A 200 6.03 7.66 23.44
C MET A 200 7.35 8.37 23.11
N VAL A 201 7.34 9.43 22.28
CA VAL A 201 8.53 10.26 21.99
C VAL A 201 9.09 10.87 23.27
N ALA A 202 8.26 11.51 24.10
CA ALA A 202 8.68 12.09 25.37
C ALA A 202 9.25 11.03 26.35
N GLN A 203 8.74 9.80 26.33
CA GLN A 203 9.29 8.70 27.11
C GLN A 203 10.68 8.27 26.58
N ARG A 204 10.86 8.12 25.25
CA ARG A 204 12.13 7.72 24.64
C ARG A 204 13.24 8.74 24.83
N GLN A 205 12.92 10.02 24.90
CA GLN A 205 13.89 11.07 25.25
C GLN A 205 14.41 10.94 26.69
N ARG A 206 13.59 10.43 27.60
CA ARG A 206 13.99 10.18 29.00
C ARG A 206 14.68 8.83 29.20
N GLN A 207 14.20 7.81 28.49
CA GLN A 207 14.69 6.44 28.58
C GLN A 207 14.77 5.83 27.18
N GLN A 208 15.99 5.74 26.66
CA GLN A 208 16.27 5.17 25.34
C GLN A 208 16.08 3.66 25.34
N THR A 209 15.54 3.13 24.25
CA THR A 209 15.38 1.70 23.98
C THR A 209 15.91 1.39 22.58
N ASP A 210 16.10 0.13 22.22
CA ASP A 210 16.53 -0.27 20.87
C ASP A 210 15.31 -0.37 19.94
N ASP A 211 14.73 0.78 19.60
CA ASP A 211 13.58 0.89 18.69
C ASP A 211 13.73 2.06 17.71
N LEU A 212 12.84 2.09 16.71
CA LEU A 212 12.84 3.14 15.70
C LEU A 212 12.55 4.51 16.28
N THR A 213 11.66 4.61 17.29
CA THR A 213 11.33 5.89 17.94
C THR A 213 12.56 6.51 18.59
N THR A 214 13.32 5.74 19.35
CA THR A 214 14.61 6.19 19.90
C THR A 214 15.59 6.58 18.78
N ALA A 215 15.70 5.75 17.73
CA ALA A 215 16.60 6.03 16.62
C ALA A 215 16.24 7.34 15.88
N LEU A 216 14.97 7.67 15.76
CA LEU A 216 14.50 8.93 15.15
C LEU A 216 14.80 10.14 16.04
N THR A 217 14.58 10.03 17.36
CA THR A 217 14.90 11.13 18.31
C THR A 217 16.40 11.44 18.39
N LEU A 218 17.25 10.47 18.07
CA LEU A 218 18.70 10.59 18.07
C LEU A 218 19.29 10.85 16.68
N ALA A 219 18.47 10.74 15.61
CA ALA A 219 18.97 10.92 14.23
C ALA A 219 19.54 12.32 14.03
N GLU A 220 20.81 12.38 13.62
CA GLU A 220 21.53 13.63 13.36
C GLU A 220 22.35 13.49 12.08
N ILE A 221 22.29 14.49 11.22
CA ILE A 221 23.10 14.58 10.01
C ILE A 221 23.60 16.02 9.88
N ASP A 222 24.92 16.22 9.90
CA ASP A 222 25.56 17.52 9.79
C ASP A 222 25.08 18.55 10.85
N GLY A 223 24.75 18.08 12.07
CA GLY A 223 24.22 18.90 13.17
C GLY A 223 22.71 19.17 13.09
N ASP A 224 22.02 18.69 12.06
CA ASP A 224 20.58 18.81 11.90
C ASP A 224 19.86 17.57 12.46
N ARG A 225 18.73 17.79 13.16
CA ARG A 225 17.92 16.75 13.82
C ARG A 225 16.45 16.92 13.50
N LEU A 226 15.67 15.85 13.68
CA LEU A 226 14.23 15.94 13.65
C LEU A 226 13.71 16.63 14.91
N GLU A 227 12.74 17.53 14.74
CA GLU A 227 11.98 18.07 15.85
C GLU A 227 10.92 17.05 16.32
N ASP A 228 10.48 17.15 17.58
CA ASP A 228 9.50 16.18 18.15
C ASP A 228 8.26 16.02 17.28
N HIS A 229 7.72 17.13 16.77
CA HIS A 229 6.55 17.09 15.90
C HIS A 229 6.81 16.41 14.56
N GLU A 230 8.05 16.45 14.03
CA GLU A 230 8.45 15.75 12.81
C GLU A 230 8.57 14.22 13.06
N VAL A 231 9.07 13.83 14.25
CA VAL A 231 9.11 12.43 14.68
C VAL A 231 7.69 11.88 14.84
N ILE A 232 6.80 12.59 15.55
CA ILE A 232 5.40 12.20 15.77
C ILE A 232 4.68 12.05 14.43
N ALA A 233 4.82 13.01 13.51
CA ALA A 233 4.20 12.94 12.20
C ALA A 233 4.73 11.74 11.38
N PHE A 234 6.00 11.39 11.53
CA PHE A 234 6.56 10.22 10.85
C PHE A 234 6.04 8.90 11.44
N LEU A 235 5.95 8.78 12.76
CA LEU A 235 5.36 7.59 13.41
C LEU A 235 3.90 7.39 13.01
N PHE A 236 3.13 8.47 12.97
CA PHE A 236 1.75 8.44 12.47
C PHE A 236 1.69 7.99 11.00
N LEU A 237 2.54 8.55 10.14
CA LEU A 237 2.65 8.14 8.73
C LEU A 237 2.97 6.66 8.59
N MET A 238 3.88 6.12 9.42
CA MET A 238 4.27 4.70 9.38
C MET A 238 3.08 3.77 9.60
N VAL A 239 2.23 4.09 10.56
CA VAL A 239 1.02 3.31 10.88
C VAL A 239 0.00 3.36 9.75
N VAL A 240 -0.31 4.56 9.27
CA VAL A 240 -1.32 4.75 8.22
C VAL A 240 -0.88 4.16 6.88
N ALA A 241 0.39 4.37 6.49
CA ALA A 241 0.87 3.95 5.17
C ALA A 241 1.31 2.48 5.12
N GLY A 242 1.81 1.93 6.24
CA GLY A 242 2.46 0.63 6.25
C GLY A 242 1.52 -0.54 6.52
N ASN A 243 0.46 -0.34 7.29
CA ASN A 243 -0.48 -1.41 7.65
C ASN A 243 -1.30 -1.86 6.44
N GLU A 244 -2.12 -0.98 5.91
CA GLU A 244 -3.18 -1.36 4.96
C GLU A 244 -2.64 -1.82 3.60
N THR A 245 -1.59 -1.19 3.12
CA THR A 245 -1.03 -1.51 1.79
C THR A 245 -0.42 -2.91 1.73
N THR A 246 0.26 -3.36 2.78
CA THR A 246 0.84 -4.72 2.85
C THR A 246 -0.25 -5.77 3.10
N THR A 247 -1.26 -5.47 3.92
CA THR A 247 -2.48 -6.29 4.05
C THR A 247 -3.11 -6.57 2.69
N LYS A 248 -3.29 -5.53 1.87
CA LYS A 248 -3.89 -5.68 0.53
C LYS A 248 -2.97 -6.47 -0.42
N LEU A 249 -1.66 -6.29 -0.33
CA LEU A 249 -0.69 -7.09 -1.10
C LEU A 249 -0.83 -8.59 -0.80
N LEU A 250 -0.89 -8.96 0.48
CA LEU A 250 -1.03 -10.35 0.91
C LEU A 250 -2.39 -10.95 0.48
N GLY A 251 -3.47 -10.18 0.59
CA GLY A 251 -4.80 -10.59 0.12
C GLY A 251 -4.86 -10.77 -1.40
N ASN A 252 -4.40 -9.76 -2.16
CA ASN A 252 -4.36 -9.80 -3.62
C ASN A 252 -3.48 -10.95 -4.13
N SER A 253 -2.37 -11.27 -3.43
CA SER A 253 -1.50 -12.39 -3.79
C SER A 253 -2.24 -13.73 -3.79
N LEU A 254 -2.98 -14.05 -2.71
CA LEU A 254 -3.75 -15.28 -2.64
C LEU A 254 -4.91 -15.29 -3.63
N PHE A 255 -5.64 -14.17 -3.71
CA PHE A 255 -6.80 -14.05 -4.58
C PHE A 255 -6.43 -14.37 -6.05
N HIS A 256 -5.38 -13.73 -6.57
CA HIS A 256 -4.99 -13.92 -7.95
C HIS A 256 -4.35 -15.29 -8.20
N LEU A 257 -3.50 -15.78 -7.30
CA LEU A 257 -2.94 -17.13 -7.47
C LEU A 257 -4.04 -18.20 -7.36
N GLY A 258 -5.04 -17.99 -6.48
CA GLY A 258 -6.20 -18.86 -6.34
C GLY A 258 -7.01 -19.00 -7.63
N ALA A 259 -7.14 -17.92 -8.40
CA ALA A 259 -7.83 -17.90 -9.70
C ALA A 259 -7.04 -18.58 -10.84
N HIS A 260 -5.77 -18.97 -10.62
CA HIS A 260 -4.88 -19.52 -11.64
C HIS A 260 -4.33 -20.91 -11.25
N PRO A 261 -5.11 -22.01 -11.38
CA PRO A 261 -4.78 -23.33 -10.83
C PRO A 261 -3.42 -23.88 -11.28
N GLU A 262 -3.04 -23.70 -12.56
CA GLU A 262 -1.75 -24.17 -13.09
C GLU A 262 -0.57 -23.45 -12.45
N GLN A 263 -0.67 -22.13 -12.30
CA GLN A 263 0.37 -21.33 -11.65
C GLN A 263 0.44 -21.63 -10.16
N ARG A 264 -0.72 -21.80 -9.50
CA ARG A 264 -0.81 -22.20 -8.10
C ARG A 264 -0.14 -23.55 -7.86
N ALA A 265 -0.45 -24.56 -8.66
CA ALA A 265 0.17 -25.87 -8.57
C ALA A 265 1.70 -25.79 -8.74
N ARG A 266 2.19 -24.98 -9.69
CA ARG A 266 3.62 -24.75 -9.90
C ARG A 266 4.30 -24.10 -8.69
N VAL A 267 3.69 -23.05 -8.12
CA VAL A 267 4.23 -22.35 -6.95
C VAL A 267 4.25 -23.28 -5.73
N LEU A 268 3.15 -23.99 -5.48
CA LEU A 268 3.05 -24.89 -4.33
C LEU A 268 3.95 -26.13 -4.45
N ALA A 269 4.28 -26.58 -5.66
CA ALA A 269 5.23 -27.68 -5.87
C ALA A 269 6.67 -27.32 -5.44
N ALA A 270 7.01 -26.06 -5.30
CA ALA A 270 8.34 -25.59 -4.92
C ALA A 270 8.56 -25.49 -3.38
N ALA A 271 7.91 -26.32 -2.59
CA ALA A 271 7.91 -26.22 -1.13
C ALA A 271 9.30 -26.28 -0.46
N ASP A 272 10.24 -27.03 -1.06
CA ASP A 272 11.61 -27.16 -0.55
C ASP A 272 12.43 -25.87 -0.75
N ASP A 273 12.20 -25.15 -1.86
CA ASP A 273 12.83 -23.86 -2.19
C ASP A 273 11.83 -22.95 -2.90
N PRO A 274 10.90 -22.30 -2.16
CA PRO A 274 9.83 -21.53 -2.76
C PRO A 274 10.24 -20.15 -3.29
N GLU A 275 11.31 -19.56 -2.78
CA GLU A 275 11.70 -18.18 -3.04
C GLU A 275 11.84 -17.83 -4.53
N PRO A 276 12.40 -18.68 -5.40
CA PRO A 276 12.50 -18.42 -6.84
C PRO A 276 11.15 -18.21 -7.56
N LEU A 277 10.03 -18.69 -6.98
CA LEU A 277 8.68 -18.50 -7.50
C LEU A 277 7.87 -17.50 -6.66
N VAL A 278 8.11 -17.41 -5.36
CA VAL A 278 7.42 -16.47 -4.47
C VAL A 278 7.79 -15.01 -4.79
N VAL A 279 9.08 -14.72 -5.05
CA VAL A 279 9.49 -13.34 -5.39
C VAL A 279 8.83 -12.84 -6.68
N PRO A 280 8.83 -13.57 -7.81
CA PRO A 280 8.08 -13.17 -8.99
C PRO A 280 6.56 -13.09 -8.76
N TRP A 281 5.98 -13.96 -7.94
CA TRP A 281 4.57 -13.89 -7.56
C TRP A 281 4.23 -12.57 -6.87
N ILE A 282 5.05 -12.11 -5.93
CA ILE A 282 4.89 -10.82 -5.25
C ILE A 282 4.95 -9.67 -6.25
N GLU A 283 5.99 -9.65 -7.11
CA GLU A 283 6.17 -8.56 -8.08
C GLU A 283 5.04 -8.53 -9.14
N GLU A 284 4.57 -9.69 -9.59
CA GLU A 284 3.42 -9.77 -10.50
C GLU A 284 2.11 -9.34 -9.80
N THR A 285 1.93 -9.66 -8.52
CA THR A 285 0.78 -9.15 -7.75
C THR A 285 0.83 -7.62 -7.65
N LEU A 286 2.00 -7.06 -7.31
CA LEU A 286 2.21 -5.61 -7.28
C LEU A 286 1.88 -4.96 -8.63
N ARG A 287 2.26 -5.58 -9.74
CA ARG A 287 1.92 -5.10 -11.08
C ARG A 287 0.43 -5.23 -11.38
N HIS A 288 -0.10 -6.46 -11.23
CA HIS A 288 -1.42 -6.86 -11.74
C HIS A 288 -2.57 -6.23 -10.95
N ASP A 289 -2.46 -6.20 -9.62
CA ASP A 289 -3.48 -5.62 -8.73
C ASP A 289 -2.80 -4.88 -7.57
N THR A 290 -2.17 -3.75 -7.90
CA THR A 290 -1.43 -2.96 -6.91
C THR A 290 -2.32 -2.49 -5.76
N SER A 291 -1.79 -2.58 -4.54
CA SER A 291 -2.50 -2.09 -3.35
C SER A 291 -2.83 -0.60 -3.44
N SER A 292 -1.89 0.23 -3.86
CA SER A 292 -2.13 1.66 -4.12
C SER A 292 -2.60 1.84 -5.56
N GLN A 293 -3.87 2.19 -5.76
CA GLN A 293 -4.46 2.34 -7.09
C GLN A 293 -4.22 3.71 -7.70
N MET A 294 -4.29 4.74 -6.88
CA MET A 294 -4.17 6.12 -7.34
C MET A 294 -3.64 7.02 -6.22
N ILE A 295 -2.99 8.10 -6.60
CA ILE A 295 -2.50 9.13 -5.67
C ILE A 295 -2.73 10.53 -6.24
N ALA A 296 -3.08 11.47 -5.36
CA ALA A 296 -3.31 12.86 -5.76
C ALA A 296 -2.01 13.69 -5.79
N ARG A 297 -2.01 14.73 -6.63
CA ARG A 297 -0.96 15.76 -6.72
C ARG A 297 -1.60 17.13 -6.88
N TYR A 298 -0.98 18.13 -6.31
CA TYR A 298 -1.32 19.52 -6.54
C TYR A 298 -0.53 20.05 -7.75
N VAL A 299 -1.22 20.61 -8.73
CA VAL A 299 -0.58 21.17 -9.93
C VAL A 299 -0.19 22.63 -9.65
N THR A 300 1.11 22.92 -9.61
CA THR A 300 1.63 24.22 -9.19
C THR A 300 1.61 25.29 -10.29
N ARG A 301 1.56 24.87 -11.56
CA ARG A 301 1.57 25.72 -12.77
C ARG A 301 0.80 25.02 -13.87
N ASP A 302 0.35 25.80 -14.87
CA ASP A 302 -0.23 25.23 -16.08
C ASP A 302 0.75 24.22 -16.71
N VAL A 303 0.24 23.07 -17.10
CA VAL A 303 1.02 22.02 -17.78
C VAL A 303 0.25 21.44 -18.95
N ASP A 304 0.88 21.44 -20.12
CA ASP A 304 0.35 20.82 -21.32
C ASP A 304 0.80 19.35 -21.36
N LEU A 305 -0.16 18.44 -21.30
CA LEU A 305 0.08 17.01 -21.40
C LEU A 305 -0.82 16.41 -22.47
N ARG A 306 -0.22 15.88 -23.54
CA ARG A 306 -0.92 15.29 -24.70
C ARG A 306 -1.93 16.23 -25.37
N GLY A 307 -1.66 17.53 -25.41
CA GLY A 307 -2.54 18.52 -25.99
C GLY A 307 -3.70 18.95 -25.10
N VAL A 308 -3.68 18.56 -23.83
CA VAL A 308 -4.64 18.99 -22.82
C VAL A 308 -3.89 19.81 -21.76
N THR A 309 -4.37 21.03 -21.51
CA THR A 309 -3.79 21.91 -20.46
C THR A 309 -4.45 21.60 -19.11
N ILE A 310 -3.66 21.16 -18.15
CA ILE A 310 -4.06 21.04 -16.74
C ILE A 310 -3.70 22.35 -16.05
N PRO A 311 -4.67 23.10 -15.49
CA PRO A 311 -4.40 24.42 -14.95
C PRO A 311 -3.66 24.37 -13.59
N ALA A 312 -2.95 25.42 -13.27
CA ALA A 312 -2.41 25.64 -11.94
C ALA A 312 -3.53 25.66 -10.89
N GLY A 313 -3.26 25.05 -9.73
CA GLY A 313 -4.25 24.88 -8.67
C GLY A 313 -5.09 23.62 -8.76
N ALA A 314 -5.03 22.90 -9.89
CA ALA A 314 -5.77 21.67 -10.09
C ALA A 314 -5.30 20.53 -9.17
N LYS A 315 -6.21 19.60 -8.89
CA LYS A 315 -5.92 18.30 -8.28
C LYS A 315 -5.76 17.27 -9.39
N ALA A 316 -4.53 16.78 -9.62
CA ALA A 316 -4.23 15.71 -10.55
C ALA A 316 -4.23 14.35 -9.84
N LEU A 317 -4.85 13.34 -10.43
CA LEU A 317 -4.92 11.99 -9.93
C LEU A 317 -4.08 11.07 -10.82
N LEU A 318 -3.01 10.52 -10.28
CA LEU A 318 -2.11 9.61 -10.97
C LEU A 318 -2.57 8.18 -10.75
N LEU A 319 -3.02 7.48 -11.82
CA LEU A 319 -3.55 6.13 -11.75
C LEU A 319 -2.44 5.08 -11.83
N LEU A 320 -1.89 4.66 -10.68
CA LEU A 320 -0.83 3.65 -10.59
C LEU A 320 -1.30 2.29 -11.12
N GLY A 321 -2.54 1.88 -10.74
CA GLY A 321 -3.14 0.63 -11.21
C GLY A 321 -3.36 0.60 -12.72
N SER A 322 -3.67 1.75 -13.33
CA SER A 322 -3.75 1.90 -14.78
C SER A 322 -2.38 1.80 -15.44
N ALA A 323 -1.39 2.53 -14.91
CA ALA A 323 -0.03 2.54 -15.42
C ALA A 323 0.60 1.15 -15.43
N ASN A 324 0.40 0.36 -14.37
CA ASN A 324 0.91 -1.02 -14.25
C ASN A 324 0.23 -2.02 -15.20
N ARG A 325 -0.82 -1.62 -15.89
CA ARG A 325 -1.51 -2.41 -16.94
C ARG A 325 -1.51 -1.72 -18.29
N ASP A 326 -0.58 -0.78 -18.52
CA ASP A 326 -0.43 -0.13 -19.82
C ASP A 326 0.20 -1.10 -20.84
N GLU A 327 -0.55 -1.43 -21.87
CA GLU A 327 -0.17 -2.32 -22.96
C GLU A 327 1.01 -1.82 -23.80
N ARG A 328 1.41 -0.55 -23.62
CA ARG A 328 2.59 0.07 -24.24
C ARG A 328 3.89 -0.27 -23.52
N VAL A 329 3.78 -0.83 -22.29
CA VAL A 329 4.92 -1.17 -21.42
C VAL A 329 4.92 -2.65 -21.06
N PHE A 330 3.73 -3.22 -20.79
CA PHE A 330 3.58 -4.59 -20.34
C PHE A 330 2.92 -5.45 -21.45
N SER A 331 3.54 -6.55 -21.81
CA SER A 331 2.95 -7.52 -22.72
C SER A 331 1.80 -8.26 -22.03
N ASP A 332 0.69 -8.43 -22.72
CA ASP A 332 -0.52 -9.08 -22.18
C ASP A 332 -0.85 -8.63 -20.73
N PRO A 333 -1.10 -7.31 -20.50
CA PRO A 333 -1.14 -6.72 -19.16
C PRO A 333 -2.32 -7.22 -18.31
N THR A 334 -3.34 -7.80 -18.94
CA THR A 334 -4.52 -8.35 -18.27
C THR A 334 -4.28 -9.76 -17.71
N ARG A 335 -3.25 -10.45 -18.18
CA ARG A 335 -2.86 -11.77 -17.69
C ARG A 335 -2.04 -11.64 -16.42
N PHE A 336 -2.45 -12.39 -15.37
CA PHE A 336 -1.62 -12.64 -14.20
C PHE A 336 -0.61 -13.73 -14.53
N ASP A 337 0.70 -13.46 -14.37
CA ASP A 337 1.76 -14.39 -14.79
C ASP A 337 2.96 -14.34 -13.83
N VAL A 338 3.08 -15.33 -12.95
CA VAL A 338 4.23 -15.48 -12.03
C VAL A 338 5.56 -15.78 -12.76
N GLY A 339 5.52 -15.96 -14.08
CA GLY A 339 6.70 -16.11 -14.93
C GLY A 339 7.07 -14.84 -15.70
N ARG A 340 6.42 -13.71 -15.43
CA ARG A 340 6.69 -12.44 -16.12
C ARG A 340 8.15 -12.03 -16.02
N GLY A 341 8.69 -11.51 -17.14
CA GLY A 341 10.09 -11.13 -17.24
C GLY A 341 10.49 -10.00 -16.29
N LYS A 342 11.70 -10.07 -15.76
CA LYS A 342 12.23 -9.06 -14.81
C LYS A 342 12.28 -7.65 -15.40
N ASP A 343 12.52 -7.53 -16.71
CA ASP A 343 12.60 -6.23 -17.39
C ASP A 343 11.24 -5.51 -17.34
N GLU A 344 10.13 -6.22 -17.56
CA GLU A 344 8.78 -5.66 -17.39
C GLU A 344 8.50 -5.36 -15.92
N LEU A 345 8.77 -6.29 -15.00
CA LEU A 345 8.53 -6.09 -13.57
C LEU A 345 9.36 -4.94 -12.98
N SER A 346 10.48 -4.56 -13.60
CA SER A 346 11.25 -3.37 -13.21
C SER A 346 10.56 -2.04 -13.52
N GLN A 347 9.51 -2.06 -14.35
CA GLN A 347 8.76 -0.88 -14.76
C GLN A 347 7.53 -0.60 -13.89
N ILE A 348 7.24 -1.44 -12.88
CA ILE A 348 6.06 -1.26 -12.02
C ILE A 348 6.13 0.05 -11.22
N LEU A 349 4.99 0.70 -11.07
CA LEU A 349 4.86 1.96 -10.34
C LEU A 349 4.15 1.82 -8.99
N SER A 350 3.97 0.61 -8.49
CA SER A 350 3.25 0.31 -7.24
C SER A 350 3.86 0.98 -6.01
N PHE A 351 5.16 1.20 -6.02
CA PHE A 351 5.88 1.94 -4.98
C PHE A 351 6.25 3.38 -5.40
N GLY A 352 5.65 3.87 -6.48
CA GLY A 352 6.00 5.15 -7.06
C GLY A 352 7.43 5.20 -7.62
N THR A 353 7.94 6.39 -7.86
CA THR A 353 9.32 6.64 -8.31
C THR A 353 9.79 8.04 -7.91
N GLY A 354 11.06 8.36 -8.15
CA GLY A 354 11.62 9.68 -7.83
C GLY A 354 11.80 9.92 -6.32
N ARG A 355 11.66 11.17 -5.89
CA ARG A 355 11.90 11.59 -4.49
C ARG A 355 10.96 10.94 -3.49
N HIS A 356 9.75 10.61 -3.93
CA HIS A 356 8.71 9.97 -3.12
C HIS A 356 8.62 8.46 -3.30
N PHE A 357 9.64 7.81 -3.89
CA PHE A 357 9.70 6.33 -3.91
C PHE A 357 9.45 5.78 -2.50
N CYS A 358 8.59 4.78 -2.37
CA CYS A 358 8.14 4.26 -1.09
C CYS A 358 9.30 3.86 -0.17
N LEU A 359 9.35 4.44 1.03
CA LEU A 359 10.36 4.12 2.02
C LEU A 359 10.25 2.67 2.52
N GLY A 360 9.01 2.18 2.67
CA GLY A 360 8.68 0.83 3.15
C GLY A 360 8.76 -0.27 2.10
N ALA A 361 9.16 0.03 0.83
CA ALA A 361 9.12 -0.95 -0.26
C ALA A 361 9.89 -2.25 0.04
N ASN A 362 11.01 -2.16 0.75
CA ASN A 362 11.81 -3.32 1.14
C ASN A 362 11.15 -4.09 2.29
N LEU A 363 10.49 -3.42 3.22
CA LEU A 363 9.77 -4.05 4.33
C LEU A 363 8.53 -4.80 3.81
N ALA A 364 7.72 -4.18 2.98
CA ALA A 364 6.55 -4.82 2.37
C ALA A 364 6.92 -6.09 1.58
N ARG A 365 8.03 -6.05 0.83
CA ARG A 365 8.55 -7.21 0.12
C ARG A 365 9.08 -8.29 1.06
N LEU A 366 9.75 -7.90 2.15
CA LEU A 366 10.22 -8.83 3.17
C LEU A 366 9.04 -9.55 3.82
N GLU A 367 8.05 -8.82 4.29
CA GLU A 367 6.85 -9.38 4.91
C GLU A 367 6.13 -10.34 3.96
N ALA A 368 5.85 -9.90 2.72
CA ALA A 368 5.20 -10.74 1.72
C ALA A 368 6.02 -12.00 1.41
N ARG A 369 7.35 -11.87 1.28
CA ARG A 369 8.25 -13.00 1.02
C ARG A 369 8.22 -14.02 2.16
N VAL A 370 8.33 -13.58 3.39
CA VAL A 370 8.34 -14.47 4.56
C VAL A 370 7.00 -15.18 4.71
N VAL A 371 5.88 -14.44 4.61
CA VAL A 371 4.53 -15.00 4.72
C VAL A 371 4.27 -16.02 3.61
N LEU A 372 4.52 -15.67 2.36
CA LEU A 372 4.20 -16.54 1.23
C LEU A 372 5.13 -17.74 1.13
N ASN A 373 6.41 -17.61 1.51
CA ASN A 373 7.32 -18.75 1.66
C ASN A 373 6.83 -19.70 2.77
N GLY A 374 6.41 -19.15 3.92
CA GLY A 374 5.83 -19.92 5.02
C GLY A 374 4.58 -20.68 4.62
N LEU A 375 3.70 -20.03 3.86
CA LEU A 375 2.48 -20.64 3.30
C LEU A 375 2.82 -21.82 2.36
N VAL A 376 3.71 -21.61 1.37
CA VAL A 376 4.08 -22.64 0.38
C VAL A 376 4.70 -23.86 1.05
N ARG A 377 5.50 -23.69 2.11
CA ARG A 377 6.08 -24.80 2.86
C ARG A 377 5.06 -25.63 3.63
N ARG A 378 3.95 -25.03 4.12
CA ARG A 378 2.98 -25.68 5.02
C ARG A 378 1.73 -26.18 4.33
N VAL A 379 1.40 -25.65 3.14
CA VAL A 379 0.14 -25.89 2.44
C VAL A 379 0.38 -26.64 1.14
N ALA A 380 -0.32 -27.76 0.97
CA ALA A 380 -0.26 -28.57 -0.26
C ALA A 380 -1.14 -27.98 -1.36
N ASP A 381 -2.30 -27.42 -1.00
CA ASP A 381 -3.22 -26.70 -1.89
C ASP A 381 -4.12 -25.75 -1.09
N PHE A 382 -4.72 -24.77 -1.78
CA PHE A 382 -5.75 -23.90 -1.19
C PHE A 382 -6.82 -23.52 -2.22
N THR A 383 -8.02 -23.22 -1.72
CA THR A 383 -9.13 -22.72 -2.52
C THR A 383 -9.60 -21.38 -1.96
N VAL A 384 -9.52 -20.34 -2.77
CA VAL A 384 -10.12 -19.04 -2.45
C VAL A 384 -11.61 -19.07 -2.81
N HIS A 385 -12.49 -18.68 -1.89
CA HIS A 385 -13.92 -18.57 -2.13
C HIS A 385 -14.23 -17.19 -2.74
N HIS A 386 -13.97 -17.06 -4.04
CA HIS A 386 -14.03 -15.78 -4.78
C HIS A 386 -15.43 -15.13 -4.72
N ASP A 387 -16.49 -15.93 -4.66
CA ASP A 387 -17.89 -15.49 -4.57
C ASP A 387 -18.26 -14.89 -3.20
N ARG A 388 -17.44 -15.12 -2.18
CA ARG A 388 -17.62 -14.60 -0.82
C ARG A 388 -16.53 -13.60 -0.41
N ALA A 389 -15.58 -13.33 -1.27
CA ALA A 389 -14.57 -12.33 -1.01
C ALA A 389 -15.19 -10.92 -0.99
N VAL A 390 -14.89 -10.14 0.03
CA VAL A 390 -15.41 -8.77 0.20
C VAL A 390 -14.27 -7.78 -0.04
N ARG A 391 -14.42 -6.91 -1.05
CA ARG A 391 -13.43 -5.86 -1.32
C ARG A 391 -13.61 -4.68 -0.38
N VAL A 392 -12.52 -3.97 -0.12
CA VAL A 392 -12.60 -2.66 0.51
C VAL A 392 -13.03 -1.60 -0.50
N HIS A 393 -13.87 -0.68 -0.06
CA HIS A 393 -14.26 0.50 -0.83
C HIS A 393 -13.39 1.68 -0.39
N SER A 394 -12.40 2.02 -1.20
CA SER A 394 -11.43 3.07 -0.91
C SER A 394 -10.98 3.77 -2.19
N THR A 395 -10.80 5.07 -2.13
CA THR A 395 -10.30 5.90 -3.24
C THR A 395 -8.80 5.73 -3.49
N SER A 396 -8.05 5.13 -2.57
CA SER A 396 -6.59 5.06 -2.66
C SER A 396 -6.05 3.65 -2.68
N VAL A 397 -6.63 2.72 -1.90
CA VAL A 397 -6.16 1.35 -1.76
C VAL A 397 -7.15 0.34 -2.31
N ARG A 398 -6.62 -0.79 -2.79
CA ARG A 398 -7.39 -1.88 -3.38
C ARG A 398 -6.95 -3.23 -2.82
N GLY A 399 -7.92 -4.00 -2.37
CA GLY A 399 -7.75 -5.34 -1.83
C GLY A 399 -9.02 -5.80 -1.14
N PHE A 400 -8.88 -6.63 -0.14
CA PHE A 400 -10.01 -7.28 0.51
C PHE A 400 -10.17 -6.84 1.97
N ALA A 401 -11.43 -6.74 2.41
CA ALA A 401 -11.83 -6.68 3.80
C ALA A 401 -11.98 -8.10 4.38
N GLU A 402 -12.52 -9.04 3.56
CA GLU A 402 -12.68 -10.45 3.91
C GLU A 402 -12.22 -11.31 2.73
N LEU A 403 -11.46 -12.36 3.02
CA LEU A 403 -10.99 -13.32 2.01
C LEU A 403 -11.05 -14.74 2.58
N PRO A 404 -12.21 -15.43 2.50
CA PRO A 404 -12.36 -16.79 2.94
C PRO A 404 -11.55 -17.77 2.07
N VAL A 405 -10.75 -18.62 2.71
CA VAL A 405 -9.85 -19.59 2.05
C VAL A 405 -9.91 -20.92 2.78
N SER A 406 -10.06 -22.00 2.02
CA SER A 406 -9.85 -23.35 2.53
C SER A 406 -8.45 -23.84 2.19
N PHE A 407 -7.71 -24.30 3.19
CA PHE A 407 -6.35 -24.79 3.05
C PHE A 407 -6.28 -26.31 3.19
N THR A 408 -5.46 -26.96 2.36
CA THR A 408 -5.06 -28.35 2.51
C THR A 408 -3.63 -28.38 3.05
N PRO A 409 -3.42 -28.66 4.35
CA PRO A 409 -2.07 -28.72 4.93
C PRO A 409 -1.23 -29.83 4.30
N ARG A 410 0.09 -29.68 4.31
CA ARG A 410 1.03 -30.76 3.97
C ARG A 410 1.07 -31.80 5.07
N LEU A 411 1.00 -33.09 4.70
CA LEU A 411 1.21 -34.15 5.65
C LEU A 411 2.71 -34.25 5.97
N GLY A 412 3.11 -34.03 7.25
CA GLY A 412 4.46 -34.25 7.74
C GLY A 412 5.37 -33.03 7.89
N GLY A 413 4.86 -31.81 7.87
CA GLY A 413 5.58 -30.59 8.26
C GLY A 413 5.29 -30.23 9.73
N ALA A 414 6.05 -30.75 10.64
CA ALA A 414 6.14 -30.28 12.03
C ALA A 414 7.49 -29.58 12.22
#